data_d220cfe1adaab0ebb8d5b592e57cda3a
#
_entry.id   d220cfe1adaab0ebb8d5b592e57cda3a
#
_cell.length_a   1.000
_cell.length_b   1.000
_cell.length_c   1.000
_cell.angle_alpha   90.00
_cell.angle_beta   90.00
_cell.angle_gamma   90.00
#
_symmetry.space_group_name_H-M   'P 1'
#
loop_
_entity.id
_entity.type
_entity.pdbx_description
1 polymer ?
#
loop_
_entity_poly.entity_id
_entity_poly.type
_entity_poly.pdbx_seq_one_letter_code
_entity_poly.pdbx_strand_id
1 'polypeptide(L)'
;NNTVNSLRIWDAEPVNTFNLSSFDKGVYQKAIEEENLAKNIVEVLYPNDNHYAGKELRLKQQYFFVSASVQRAVDRYKSMHNGDVRKLYEKVTFQLNDTHPTVAVAELMRILMDENGLEWDEAWDITTKTVAYTNHTIMAEALEKWPIELFSRLLPRIYQIVEEINRRFVEEIKAKYPGDQEKVRKMAVIYDGQVKMAHLAICA
;
A
#
# COMPACT_ATOMS: atom_id res chain seq x y z
N ASN A 1 14.49 -7.34 -32.92
CA ASN A 1 13.85 -7.70 -31.66
C ASN A 1 12.49 -7.02 -31.58
N ASN A 2 11.40 -7.78 -31.54
CA ASN A 2 10.03 -7.23 -31.63
C ASN A 2 9.35 -7.14 -30.23
N THR A 3 10.14 -7.09 -29.18
CA THR A 3 9.61 -6.97 -27.81
C THR A 3 9.36 -5.50 -27.48
N VAL A 4 8.14 -5.18 -27.07
CA VAL A 4 7.73 -3.85 -26.59
C VAL A 4 7.31 -3.96 -25.13
N ASN A 5 7.95 -3.21 -24.26
CA ASN A 5 7.56 -3.08 -22.87
C ASN A 5 6.64 -1.87 -22.71
N SER A 6 5.65 -1.98 -21.83
CA SER A 6 4.73 -0.89 -21.52
C SER A 6 5.09 -0.26 -20.19
N LEU A 7 5.30 1.05 -20.21
CA LEU A 7 5.28 1.89 -19.02
C LEU A 7 3.87 2.46 -18.84
N ARG A 8 3.31 2.37 -17.63
CA ARG A 8 1.99 2.91 -17.33
C ARG A 8 2.12 4.16 -16.49
N ILE A 9 1.41 5.17 -16.91
CA ILE A 9 1.28 6.44 -16.19
C ILE A 9 -0.18 6.52 -15.72
N TRP A 10 -0.37 6.78 -14.44
CA TRP A 10 -1.68 6.86 -13.81
C TRP A 10 -2.09 8.32 -13.64
N ASP A 11 -3.34 8.60 -13.94
CA ASP A 11 -4.00 9.88 -13.66
C ASP A 11 -5.09 9.69 -12.61
N ALA A 12 -5.42 10.74 -11.88
CA ALA A 12 -6.41 10.72 -10.82
C ALA A 12 -7.59 11.65 -11.18
N GLU A 13 -8.77 11.04 -11.24
CA GLU A 13 -10.02 11.76 -11.48
C GLU A 13 -10.90 11.71 -10.22
N PRO A 14 -11.61 12.78 -9.88
CA PRO A 14 -12.54 12.79 -8.77
C PRO A 14 -13.76 11.91 -9.08
N VAL A 15 -14.35 11.33 -8.04
CA VAL A 15 -15.61 10.58 -8.16
C VAL A 15 -16.74 11.52 -8.57
N ASN A 16 -16.75 12.75 -8.02
CA ASN A 16 -17.68 13.80 -8.39
C ASN A 16 -16.91 14.97 -9.02
N THR A 17 -17.14 15.23 -10.29
CA THR A 17 -16.39 16.24 -11.04
C THR A 17 -16.79 17.69 -10.67
N PHE A 18 -18.01 17.89 -10.20
CA PHE A 18 -18.49 19.25 -9.89
C PHE A 18 -19.65 19.22 -8.88
N ASN A 19 -19.57 20.03 -7.84
CA ASN A 19 -20.63 20.17 -6.85
C ASN A 19 -21.50 21.39 -7.15
N LEU A 20 -22.54 21.18 -7.99
CA LEU A 20 -23.48 22.24 -8.39
C LEU A 20 -24.14 22.92 -7.20
N SER A 21 -24.54 22.18 -6.15
CA SER A 21 -25.16 22.75 -4.96
C SER A 21 -24.26 23.73 -4.20
N SER A 22 -22.97 23.46 -4.16
CA SER A 22 -21.99 24.39 -3.57
C SER A 22 -21.76 25.62 -4.46
N PHE A 23 -21.74 25.42 -5.77
CA PHE A 23 -21.61 26.50 -6.74
C PHE A 23 -22.77 27.48 -6.68
N ASP A 24 -24.00 26.97 -6.69
CA ASP A 24 -25.23 27.78 -6.61
C ASP A 24 -25.33 28.58 -5.30
N LYS A 25 -24.69 28.10 -4.23
CA LYS A 25 -24.58 28.81 -2.95
C LYS A 25 -23.43 29.82 -2.88
N GLY A 26 -22.69 30.01 -3.97
CA GLY A 26 -21.54 30.92 -4.03
C GLY A 26 -20.28 30.37 -3.36
N VAL A 27 -20.23 29.08 -2.98
CA VAL A 27 -19.06 28.44 -2.36
C VAL A 27 -18.22 27.77 -3.45
N TYR A 28 -17.64 28.58 -4.34
CA TYR A 28 -16.98 28.12 -5.56
C TYR A 28 -15.76 27.23 -5.30
N GLN A 29 -14.97 27.50 -4.27
CA GLN A 29 -13.83 26.66 -3.91
C GLN A 29 -14.26 25.24 -3.56
N LYS A 30 -15.35 25.09 -2.82
CA LYS A 30 -15.91 23.79 -2.46
C LYS A 30 -16.49 23.04 -3.66
N ALA A 31 -16.94 23.76 -4.69
CA ALA A 31 -17.49 23.15 -5.89
C ALA A 31 -16.45 22.37 -6.71
N ILE A 32 -15.16 22.73 -6.59
CA ILE A 32 -14.03 22.12 -7.30
C ILE A 32 -13.02 21.44 -6.36
N GLU A 33 -13.36 21.32 -5.07
CA GLU A 33 -12.43 20.80 -4.05
C GLU A 33 -12.00 19.36 -4.36
N GLU A 34 -12.92 18.48 -4.73
CA GLU A 34 -12.62 17.09 -5.05
C GLU A 34 -11.71 16.97 -6.28
N GLU A 35 -11.91 17.81 -7.29
CA GLU A 35 -11.05 17.86 -8.47
C GLU A 35 -9.61 18.27 -8.10
N ASN A 36 -9.47 19.30 -7.26
CA ASN A 36 -8.16 19.75 -6.80
C ASN A 36 -7.47 18.69 -5.94
N LEU A 37 -8.21 18.00 -5.06
CA LEU A 37 -7.67 16.91 -4.25
C LEU A 37 -7.18 15.74 -5.11
N ALA A 38 -7.94 15.36 -6.14
CA ALA A 38 -7.53 14.33 -7.07
C ALA A 38 -6.25 14.72 -7.84
N LYS A 39 -6.21 15.93 -8.41
CA LYS A 39 -5.05 16.46 -9.11
C LYS A 39 -3.79 16.49 -8.25
N ASN A 40 -3.90 16.88 -6.99
CA ASN A 40 -2.77 16.92 -6.07
C ASN A 40 -2.08 15.56 -5.90
N ILE A 41 -2.80 14.45 -6.09
CA ILE A 41 -2.22 13.10 -5.97
C ILE A 41 -1.17 12.86 -7.07
N VAL A 42 -1.37 13.39 -8.27
CA VAL A 42 -0.53 13.10 -9.45
C VAL A 42 0.32 14.29 -9.92
N GLU A 43 0.07 15.49 -9.42
CA GLU A 43 0.69 16.73 -9.91
C GLU A 43 2.17 16.80 -9.60
N VAL A 44 2.56 16.53 -8.35
CA VAL A 44 3.95 16.63 -7.89
C VAL A 44 4.31 15.43 -7.06
N LEU A 45 5.27 14.64 -7.53
CA LEU A 45 5.81 13.50 -6.81
C LEU A 45 6.75 13.97 -5.68
N TYR A 46 6.74 13.26 -4.56
CA TYR A 46 7.53 13.57 -3.35
C TYR A 46 7.28 14.99 -2.81
N PRO A 47 6.04 15.29 -2.38
CA PRO A 47 5.78 16.58 -1.72
C PRO A 47 6.59 16.69 -0.43
N ASN A 48 6.83 17.93 0.00
CA ASN A 48 7.46 18.18 1.29
C ASN A 48 6.60 17.59 2.42
N ASP A 49 7.16 16.68 3.20
CA ASP A 49 6.49 15.94 4.28
C ASP A 49 6.92 16.36 5.70
N ASN A 50 7.54 17.52 5.84
CA ASN A 50 7.86 18.11 7.15
C ASN A 50 6.62 18.53 7.94
N HIS A 51 5.45 18.59 7.29
CA HIS A 51 4.16 18.91 7.90
C HIS A 51 3.14 17.80 7.64
N TYR A 52 2.07 17.77 8.45
CA TYR A 52 1.06 16.70 8.43
C TYR A 52 0.39 16.53 7.07
N ALA A 53 -0.03 17.63 6.42
CA ALA A 53 -0.67 17.58 5.11
C ALA A 53 0.23 16.97 4.02
N GLY A 54 1.53 17.25 4.06
CA GLY A 54 2.49 16.65 3.14
C GLY A 54 2.68 15.15 3.37
N LYS A 55 2.71 14.71 4.65
CA LYS A 55 2.73 13.28 4.99
C LYS A 55 1.47 12.58 4.49
N GLU A 56 0.31 13.18 4.69
CA GLU A 56 -0.97 12.64 4.22
C GLU A 56 -0.99 12.53 2.69
N LEU A 57 -0.58 13.58 1.97
CA LEU A 57 -0.52 13.55 0.50
C LEU A 57 0.44 12.47 0.01
N ARG A 58 1.62 12.35 0.62
CA ARG A 58 2.60 11.32 0.26
C ARG A 58 2.07 9.90 0.45
N LEU A 59 1.37 9.64 1.54
CA LEU A 59 0.75 8.33 1.78
C LEU A 59 -0.38 8.05 0.77
N LYS A 60 -1.19 9.07 0.42
CA LYS A 60 -2.19 8.98 -0.67
C LYS A 60 -1.55 8.63 -2.00
N GLN A 61 -0.45 9.28 -2.37
CA GLN A 61 0.28 9.00 -3.60
C GLN A 61 0.79 7.56 -3.64
N GLN A 62 1.44 7.11 -2.58
CA GLN A 62 1.97 5.75 -2.51
C GLN A 62 0.87 4.71 -2.67
N TYR A 63 -0.23 4.85 -1.92
CA TYR A 63 -1.34 3.93 -2.03
C TYR A 63 -2.01 3.97 -3.40
N PHE A 64 -2.25 5.16 -3.96
CA PHE A 64 -2.87 5.32 -5.27
C PHE A 64 -2.08 4.61 -6.38
N PHE A 65 -0.78 4.87 -6.49
CA PHE A 65 0.06 4.26 -7.51
C PHE A 65 0.22 2.75 -7.32
N VAL A 66 0.38 2.31 -6.08
CA VAL A 66 0.50 0.89 -5.75
C VAL A 66 -0.79 0.16 -6.06
N SER A 67 -1.92 0.66 -5.59
CA SER A 67 -3.22 0.02 -5.78
C SER A 67 -3.57 -0.09 -7.27
N ALA A 68 -3.42 0.98 -8.04
CA ALA A 68 -3.65 0.99 -9.48
C ALA A 68 -2.77 -0.04 -10.20
N SER A 69 -1.50 -0.14 -9.82
CA SER A 69 -0.54 -1.06 -10.45
C SER A 69 -0.82 -2.52 -10.10
N VAL A 70 -1.11 -2.81 -8.82
CA VAL A 70 -1.41 -4.17 -8.35
C VAL A 70 -2.73 -4.66 -8.94
N GLN A 71 -3.80 -3.85 -8.87
CA GLN A 71 -5.09 -4.18 -9.48
C GLN A 71 -4.94 -4.50 -10.96
N ARG A 72 -4.24 -3.64 -11.71
CA ARG A 72 -4.02 -3.85 -13.14
C ARG A 72 -3.29 -5.16 -13.45
N ALA A 73 -2.28 -5.51 -12.65
CA ALA A 73 -1.53 -6.75 -12.86
C ALA A 73 -2.40 -7.97 -12.55
N VAL A 74 -3.17 -7.93 -11.46
CA VAL A 74 -4.10 -9.00 -11.09
C VAL A 74 -5.20 -9.17 -12.13
N ASP A 75 -5.83 -8.09 -12.59
CA ASP A 75 -6.88 -8.13 -13.61
C ASP A 75 -6.36 -8.71 -14.93
N ARG A 76 -5.16 -8.30 -15.35
CA ARG A 76 -4.53 -8.87 -16.54
C ARG A 76 -4.28 -10.37 -16.38
N TYR A 77 -3.81 -10.80 -15.21
CA TYR A 77 -3.61 -12.21 -14.92
C TYR A 77 -4.94 -12.98 -14.97
N LYS A 78 -5.97 -12.48 -14.29
CA LYS A 78 -7.32 -13.07 -14.25
C LYS A 78 -7.91 -13.24 -15.65
N SER A 79 -7.76 -12.23 -16.52
CA SER A 79 -8.28 -12.28 -17.89
C SER A 79 -7.68 -13.41 -18.75
N MET A 80 -6.47 -13.86 -18.39
CA MET A 80 -5.78 -14.95 -19.09
C MET A 80 -5.92 -16.31 -18.39
N HIS A 81 -6.46 -16.36 -17.18
CA HIS A 81 -6.52 -17.57 -16.34
C HIS A 81 -7.93 -17.85 -15.79
N ASN A 82 -8.97 -17.54 -16.58
CA ASN A 82 -10.37 -17.80 -16.24
C ASN A 82 -10.82 -17.24 -14.88
N GLY A 83 -10.22 -16.12 -14.46
CA GLY A 83 -10.54 -15.47 -13.19
C GLY A 83 -9.84 -16.05 -11.95
N ASP A 84 -9.10 -17.14 -12.07
CA ASP A 84 -8.39 -17.75 -10.93
C ASP A 84 -7.09 -17.00 -10.63
N VAL A 85 -6.87 -16.66 -9.36
CA VAL A 85 -5.68 -15.94 -8.88
C VAL A 85 -4.68 -16.82 -8.11
N ARG A 86 -5.03 -18.09 -7.86
CA ARG A 86 -4.26 -18.99 -6.97
C ARG A 86 -2.82 -19.22 -7.39
N LYS A 87 -2.53 -19.07 -8.68
CA LYS A 87 -1.20 -19.22 -9.25
C LYS A 87 -0.61 -17.92 -9.78
N LEU A 88 -1.06 -16.80 -9.23
CA LEU A 88 -0.57 -15.47 -9.61
C LEU A 88 0.96 -15.39 -9.61
N TYR A 89 1.60 -15.93 -8.57
CA TYR A 89 3.06 -15.93 -8.37
C TYR A 89 3.85 -16.65 -9.48
N GLU A 90 3.22 -17.51 -10.27
CA GLU A 90 3.92 -18.18 -11.38
C GLU A 90 4.18 -17.24 -12.57
N LYS A 91 3.46 -16.11 -12.67
CA LYS A 91 3.48 -15.20 -13.81
C LYS A 91 3.67 -13.72 -13.44
N VAL A 92 3.50 -13.37 -12.18
CA VAL A 92 3.57 -11.99 -11.71
C VAL A 92 4.55 -11.91 -10.54
N THR A 93 5.44 -10.95 -10.59
CA THR A 93 6.33 -10.59 -9.47
C THR A 93 6.29 -9.07 -9.30
N PHE A 94 6.07 -8.60 -8.09
CA PHE A 94 6.20 -7.21 -7.72
C PHE A 94 7.55 -6.99 -7.03
N GLN A 95 8.45 -6.30 -7.72
CA GLN A 95 9.73 -5.89 -7.13
C GLN A 95 9.54 -4.55 -6.43
N LEU A 96 9.58 -4.54 -5.11
CA LEU A 96 9.49 -3.35 -4.29
C LEU A 96 10.89 -2.76 -4.09
N ASN A 97 11.14 -1.57 -4.64
CA ASN A 97 12.36 -0.83 -4.43
C ASN A 97 12.17 0.17 -3.30
N ASP A 98 12.95 0.03 -2.24
CA ASP A 98 12.82 0.79 -1.00
C ASP A 98 11.44 0.63 -0.32
N THR A 99 11.11 1.51 0.60
CA THR A 99 9.86 1.42 1.38
C THR A 99 8.67 2.10 0.71
N HIS A 100 8.90 2.86 -0.37
CA HIS A 100 7.87 3.65 -1.04
C HIS A 100 6.66 2.81 -1.50
N PRO A 101 6.85 1.64 -2.15
CA PRO A 101 5.74 0.80 -2.60
C PRO A 101 5.33 -0.31 -1.61
N THR A 102 5.83 -0.32 -0.38
CA THR A 102 5.65 -1.45 0.56
C THR A 102 4.18 -1.73 0.91
N VAL A 103 3.31 -0.74 0.81
CA VAL A 103 1.87 -0.95 1.00
C VAL A 103 1.28 -1.99 0.04
N ALA A 104 2.01 -2.35 -1.02
CA ALA A 104 1.64 -3.41 -1.97
C ALA A 104 1.43 -4.78 -1.30
N VAL A 105 2.16 -5.07 -0.22
CA VAL A 105 1.98 -6.32 0.55
C VAL A 105 0.54 -6.41 1.07
N ALA A 106 0.09 -5.38 1.77
CA ALA A 106 -1.26 -5.36 2.33
C ALA A 106 -2.35 -5.14 1.26
N GLU A 107 -2.06 -4.38 0.20
CA GLU A 107 -3.00 -4.19 -0.90
C GLU A 107 -3.23 -5.48 -1.69
N LEU A 108 -2.19 -6.26 -1.96
CA LEU A 108 -2.34 -7.56 -2.61
C LEU A 108 -3.16 -8.51 -1.73
N MET A 109 -2.91 -8.55 -0.42
CA MET A 109 -3.74 -9.30 0.53
C MET A 109 -5.21 -8.89 0.46
N ARG A 110 -5.48 -7.57 0.46
CA ARG A 110 -6.84 -7.04 0.34
C ARG A 110 -7.52 -7.53 -0.95
N ILE A 111 -6.85 -7.42 -2.08
CA ILE A 111 -7.40 -7.84 -3.38
C ILE A 111 -7.67 -9.34 -3.40
N LEU A 112 -6.75 -10.15 -2.87
CA LEU A 112 -6.90 -11.60 -2.83
C LEU A 112 -8.06 -12.02 -1.90
N MET A 113 -8.18 -11.42 -0.74
CA MET A 113 -9.23 -11.76 0.23
C MET A 113 -10.57 -11.11 -0.10
N ASP A 114 -10.61 -9.79 -0.23
CA ASP A 114 -11.85 -9.03 -0.28
C ASP A 114 -12.51 -9.08 -1.67
N GLU A 115 -11.72 -9.17 -2.74
CA GLU A 115 -12.22 -9.16 -4.11
C GLU A 115 -12.24 -10.54 -4.76
N ASN A 116 -11.40 -11.48 -4.29
CA ASN A 116 -11.30 -12.82 -4.86
C ASN A 116 -11.70 -13.93 -3.88
N GLY A 117 -12.10 -13.59 -2.64
CA GLY A 117 -12.68 -14.53 -1.68
C GLY A 117 -11.72 -15.57 -1.12
N LEU A 118 -10.41 -15.32 -1.15
CA LEU A 118 -9.44 -16.24 -0.58
C LEU A 118 -9.36 -16.08 0.94
N GLU A 119 -9.12 -17.18 1.63
CA GLU A 119 -8.81 -17.17 3.05
C GLU A 119 -7.40 -16.60 3.30
N TRP A 120 -7.15 -16.13 4.52
CA TRP A 120 -5.91 -15.48 4.89
C TRP A 120 -4.65 -16.25 4.52
N ASP A 121 -4.59 -17.52 4.89
CA ASP A 121 -3.37 -18.31 4.73
C ASP A 121 -3.04 -18.57 3.24
N GLU A 122 -4.07 -18.79 2.41
CA GLU A 122 -3.91 -18.92 0.97
C GLU A 122 -3.47 -17.58 0.33
N ALA A 123 -4.11 -16.47 0.71
CA ALA A 123 -3.74 -15.13 0.24
C ALA A 123 -2.31 -14.75 0.66
N TRP A 124 -1.90 -15.12 1.88
CA TRP A 124 -0.56 -14.85 2.37
C TRP A 124 0.50 -15.66 1.64
N ASP A 125 0.26 -16.95 1.40
CA ASP A 125 1.16 -17.81 0.60
C ASP A 125 1.38 -17.26 -0.82
N ILE A 126 0.30 -16.79 -1.46
CA ILE A 126 0.39 -16.15 -2.79
C ILE A 126 1.18 -14.83 -2.70
N THR A 127 0.90 -13.99 -1.70
CA THR A 127 1.53 -12.69 -1.52
C THR A 127 3.04 -12.82 -1.33
N THR A 128 3.48 -13.69 -0.42
CA THR A 128 4.91 -13.91 -0.12
C THR A 128 5.69 -14.50 -1.31
N LYS A 129 5.03 -15.21 -2.22
CA LYS A 129 5.63 -15.72 -3.45
C LYS A 129 5.61 -14.70 -4.60
N THR A 130 4.78 -13.67 -4.51
CA THR A 130 4.58 -12.67 -5.57
C THR A 130 5.42 -11.40 -5.34
N VAL A 131 5.69 -11.06 -4.09
CA VAL A 131 6.41 -9.83 -3.71
C VAL A 131 7.87 -10.11 -3.45
N ALA A 132 8.74 -9.22 -3.93
CA ALA A 132 10.16 -9.19 -3.62
C ALA A 132 10.56 -7.77 -3.20
N TYR A 133 11.48 -7.63 -2.26
CA TYR A 133 11.90 -6.35 -1.70
C TYR A 133 13.41 -6.14 -1.80
N THR A 134 13.80 -4.94 -2.23
CA THR A 134 15.19 -4.49 -2.22
C THR A 134 15.28 -3.14 -1.53
N ASN A 135 16.11 -3.05 -0.50
CA ASN A 135 16.46 -1.79 0.13
C ASN A 135 17.75 -1.23 -0.50
N HIS A 136 17.72 0.03 -0.94
CA HIS A 136 18.82 0.73 -1.57
C HIS A 136 19.53 1.73 -0.64
N THR A 137 19.06 1.88 0.61
CA THR A 137 19.59 2.85 1.56
C THR A 137 20.05 2.20 2.85
N ILE A 138 21.12 2.75 3.44
CA ILE A 138 21.60 2.39 4.79
C ILE A 138 21.17 3.44 5.84
N MET A 139 20.57 4.53 5.40
CA MET A 139 20.17 5.66 6.27
C MET A 139 18.83 5.34 6.94
N ALA A 140 18.82 5.27 8.25
CA ALA A 140 17.62 4.91 9.02
C ALA A 140 16.44 5.88 8.81
N GLU A 141 16.73 7.15 8.54
CA GLU A 141 15.74 8.19 8.23
C GLU A 141 15.03 7.97 6.89
N ALA A 142 15.65 7.25 5.96
CA ALA A 142 15.03 6.91 4.67
C ALA A 142 14.09 5.70 4.75
N LEU A 143 14.11 4.97 5.87
CA LEU A 143 13.16 3.88 6.13
C LEU A 143 11.86 4.45 6.68
N GLU A 144 10.84 4.50 5.84
CA GLU A 144 9.58 5.18 6.17
C GLU A 144 8.84 4.54 7.34
N LYS A 145 8.31 5.42 8.18
CA LYS A 145 7.45 5.07 9.32
C LYS A 145 6.25 5.99 9.29
N TRP A 146 5.06 5.42 9.41
CA TRP A 146 3.82 6.19 9.41
C TRP A 146 3.18 6.18 10.79
N PRO A 147 2.75 7.34 11.32
CA PRO A 147 1.93 7.37 12.53
C PRO A 147 0.69 6.51 12.35
N ILE A 148 0.35 5.67 13.33
CA ILE A 148 -0.83 4.79 13.28
C ILE A 148 -2.10 5.62 13.03
N GLU A 149 -2.23 6.76 13.71
CA GLU A 149 -3.40 7.64 13.56
C GLU A 149 -3.62 8.07 12.09
N LEU A 150 -2.55 8.49 11.40
CA LEU A 150 -2.63 8.86 9.99
C LEU A 150 -2.95 7.65 9.10
N PHE A 151 -2.22 6.56 9.31
CA PHE A 151 -2.32 5.37 8.47
C PHE A 151 -3.69 4.70 8.60
N SER A 152 -4.18 4.50 9.83
CA SER A 152 -5.46 3.86 10.09
C SER A 152 -6.66 4.72 9.66
N ARG A 153 -6.57 6.04 9.80
CA ARG A 153 -7.60 6.97 9.36
C ARG A 153 -7.71 7.01 7.83
N LEU A 154 -6.58 7.04 7.14
CA LEU A 154 -6.55 7.17 5.68
C LEU A 154 -6.80 5.84 4.96
N LEU A 155 -6.27 4.76 5.48
CA LEU A 155 -6.28 3.41 4.88
C LEU A 155 -6.80 2.37 5.88
N PRO A 156 -8.05 2.46 6.35
CA PRO A 156 -8.53 1.64 7.48
C PRO A 156 -8.48 0.13 7.19
N ARG A 157 -8.85 -0.30 5.98
CA ARG A 157 -8.81 -1.73 5.62
C ARG A 157 -7.37 -2.24 5.49
N ILE A 158 -6.50 -1.47 4.90
CA ILE A 158 -5.06 -1.79 4.78
C ILE A 158 -4.45 -1.89 6.18
N TYR A 159 -4.80 -0.97 7.08
CA TYR A 159 -4.31 -1.00 8.46
C TYR A 159 -4.73 -2.28 9.19
N GLN A 160 -5.98 -2.73 9.07
CA GLN A 160 -6.44 -4.00 9.64
C GLN A 160 -5.61 -5.20 9.17
N ILE A 161 -5.25 -5.22 7.88
CA ILE A 161 -4.40 -6.27 7.32
C ILE A 161 -2.99 -6.19 7.90
N VAL A 162 -2.42 -4.99 7.99
CA VAL A 162 -1.10 -4.77 8.59
C VAL A 162 -1.08 -5.14 10.08
N GLU A 163 -2.14 -4.86 10.82
CA GLU A 163 -2.30 -5.31 12.22
C GLU A 163 -2.26 -6.84 12.33
N GLU A 164 -2.97 -7.54 11.48
CA GLU A 164 -2.99 -9.01 11.50
C GLU A 164 -1.64 -9.61 11.07
N ILE A 165 -0.96 -9.02 10.08
CA ILE A 165 0.41 -9.40 9.72
C ILE A 165 1.33 -9.21 10.94
N ASN A 166 1.26 -8.06 11.58
CA ASN A 166 2.07 -7.77 12.77
C ASN A 166 1.78 -8.73 13.91
N ARG A 167 0.50 -9.03 14.19
CA ARG A 167 0.08 -9.95 15.25
C ARG A 167 0.70 -11.33 15.05
N ARG A 168 0.56 -11.91 13.85
CA ARG A 168 1.10 -13.23 13.49
C ARG A 168 2.62 -13.22 13.60
N PHE A 169 3.28 -12.22 13.03
CA PHE A 169 4.74 -12.10 13.08
C PHE A 169 5.28 -11.95 14.51
N VAL A 170 4.62 -11.18 15.36
CA VAL A 170 5.00 -11.05 16.78
C VAL A 170 4.83 -12.37 17.52
N GLU A 171 3.81 -13.17 17.23
CA GLU A 171 3.65 -14.51 17.78
C GLU A 171 4.81 -15.44 17.38
N GLU A 172 5.23 -15.40 16.13
CA GLU A 172 6.39 -16.16 15.65
C GLU A 172 7.69 -15.74 16.36
N ILE A 173 7.91 -14.42 16.53
CA ILE A 173 9.06 -13.90 17.28
C ILE A 173 9.04 -14.42 18.72
N LYS A 174 7.89 -14.34 19.40
CA LYS A 174 7.73 -14.80 20.79
C LYS A 174 7.93 -16.32 20.91
N ALA A 175 7.47 -17.09 19.95
CA ALA A 175 7.68 -18.53 19.92
C ALA A 175 9.14 -18.88 19.72
N LYS A 176 9.84 -18.18 18.85
CA LYS A 176 11.26 -18.40 18.54
C LYS A 176 12.21 -17.86 19.64
N TYR A 177 11.81 -16.78 20.31
CA TYR A 177 12.60 -16.10 21.33
C TYR A 177 11.74 -15.83 22.59
N PRO A 178 11.40 -16.87 23.37
CA PRO A 178 10.55 -16.72 24.56
C PRO A 178 11.12 -15.72 25.57
N GLY A 179 10.30 -14.74 25.98
CA GLY A 179 10.67 -13.73 26.97
C GLY A 179 11.51 -12.55 26.46
N ASP A 180 11.97 -12.58 25.21
CA ASP A 180 12.82 -11.52 24.63
C ASP A 180 11.96 -10.36 24.08
N GLN A 181 11.55 -9.46 24.95
CA GLN A 181 10.75 -8.28 24.59
C GLN A 181 11.54 -7.31 23.70
N GLU A 182 12.86 -7.29 23.80
CA GLU A 182 13.72 -6.41 23.00
C GLU A 182 13.69 -6.83 21.52
N LYS A 183 13.67 -8.14 21.23
CA LYS A 183 13.47 -8.61 19.84
C LYS A 183 12.10 -8.25 19.29
N VAL A 184 11.05 -8.40 20.10
CA VAL A 184 9.71 -7.98 19.68
C VAL A 184 9.73 -6.49 19.32
N ARG A 185 10.29 -5.62 20.17
CA ARG A 185 10.40 -4.18 19.95
C ARG A 185 11.16 -3.85 18.65
N LYS A 186 12.26 -4.54 18.40
CA LYS A 186 13.11 -4.30 17.22
C LYS A 186 12.47 -4.78 15.93
N MET A 187 11.78 -5.91 15.94
CA MET A 187 11.34 -6.59 14.74
C MET A 187 9.88 -6.28 14.34
N ALA A 188 9.01 -5.98 15.31
CA ALA A 188 7.59 -5.75 15.05
C ALA A 188 7.35 -4.70 13.95
N VAL A 189 6.33 -4.95 13.12
CA VAL A 189 5.88 -4.02 12.07
C VAL A 189 5.23 -2.79 12.71
N ILE A 190 4.39 -3.02 13.72
CA ILE A 190 3.74 -1.94 14.49
C ILE A 190 4.36 -1.89 15.87
N TYR A 191 4.98 -0.75 16.19
CA TYR A 191 5.55 -0.50 17.48
C TYR A 191 5.70 0.99 17.74
N ASP A 192 5.52 1.41 19.00
CA ASP A 192 5.70 2.80 19.45
C ASP A 192 4.87 3.81 18.63
N GLY A 193 3.60 3.48 18.39
CA GLY A 193 2.67 4.34 17.67
C GLY A 193 2.93 4.48 16.17
N GLN A 194 3.78 3.64 15.59
CA GLN A 194 4.19 3.73 14.19
C GLN A 194 4.07 2.40 13.45
N VAL A 195 3.77 2.49 12.15
CA VAL A 195 3.88 1.41 11.17
C VAL A 195 5.23 1.52 10.48
N LYS A 196 6.09 0.51 10.61
CA LYS A 196 7.44 0.46 10.03
C LYS A 196 7.40 -0.26 8.69
N MET A 197 7.49 0.48 7.59
CA MET A 197 7.27 -0.07 6.25
C MET A 197 8.33 -1.09 5.83
N ALA A 198 9.60 -0.90 6.17
CA ALA A 198 10.64 -1.89 5.89
C ALA A 198 10.37 -3.23 6.60
N HIS A 199 9.85 -3.20 7.82
CA HIS A 199 9.50 -4.41 8.55
C HIS A 199 8.31 -5.13 7.90
N LEU A 200 7.31 -4.39 7.40
CA LEU A 200 6.21 -4.96 6.62
C LEU A 200 6.73 -5.65 5.35
N ALA A 201 7.65 -5.02 4.62
CA ALA A 201 8.25 -5.59 3.41
C ALA A 201 9.02 -6.89 3.69
N ILE A 202 9.71 -6.98 4.84
CA ILE A 202 10.51 -8.16 5.22
C ILE A 202 9.62 -9.33 5.65
N CYS A 203 8.38 -9.09 6.10
CA CYS A 203 7.45 -10.15 6.45
C CYS A 203 6.95 -10.93 5.22
N ALA A 204 6.95 -10.32 4.05
CA ALA A 204 6.54 -10.90 2.79
C ALA A 204 7.76 -11.24 1.93
#